data_041e9b49a1d6a79a09f1615b0292ea97
#
_entry.id   041e9b49a1d6a79a09f1615b0292ea97
#
_cell.length_a   1.000
_cell.length_b   1.000
_cell.length_c   1.000
_cell.angle_alpha   90.00
_cell.angle_beta   90.00
_cell.angle_gamma   90.00
#
_symmetry.space_group_name_H-M   'P 1'
#
loop_
_entity.id
_entity.type
_entity.pdbx_description
1 polymer ?
#
loop_
_entity_poly.entity_id
_entity_poly.type
_entity_poly.pdbx_seq_one_letter_code
_entity_poly.pdbx_strand_id
1 'polypeptide(L)'
;GGAGPGTSTIYIRGLASTTPNLTTAGVAGLAPNVSFYLDEQPLAQPGRNLDVYAADMERIEVLAGPQGTLFGASSQAGVVRMITNKPVIGEASANLEVEARFMPSADTGDKVELVANMPLGDSAAARFVAYRDRKGGYIDQVAGTLNASQSARFRAAGTVRDNGLPVGASRGGFQAGADLSGATLNNAVAIVKDDANELTYQGFRASVAAEINENWDALVTVAQ
;
A
#
# COMPACT_ATOMS: atom_id res chain seq x y z
N GLY A 1 -4.39 -7.25 6.57
CA GLY A 1 -5.32 -6.25 6.15
C GLY A 1 -5.83 -6.55 4.77
N GLY A 2 -7.13 -6.39 4.51
CA GLY A 2 -7.79 -6.81 3.28
C GLY A 2 -7.88 -5.76 2.19
N ALA A 3 -6.93 -4.84 2.08
CA ALA A 3 -7.07 -3.68 1.21
C ALA A 3 -6.30 -3.75 -0.11
N GLY A 4 -5.72 -4.89 -0.43
CA GLY A 4 -4.94 -5.07 -1.66
C GLY A 4 -3.54 -4.44 -1.62
N PRO A 5 -2.73 -4.68 -2.65
CA PRO A 5 -1.39 -4.11 -2.76
C PRO A 5 -1.41 -2.58 -2.80
N GLY A 6 -0.40 -1.94 -2.22
CA GLY A 6 -0.26 -0.48 -2.21
C GLY A 6 -1.12 0.26 -1.19
N THR A 7 -1.74 -0.47 -0.26
CA THR A 7 -2.51 0.13 0.85
C THR A 7 -2.09 -0.50 2.16
N SER A 8 -1.43 0.27 3.01
CA SER A 8 -1.05 -0.15 4.35
C SER A 8 -1.90 0.53 5.40
N THR A 9 -2.32 -0.21 6.41
CA THR A 9 -2.98 0.34 7.59
C THR A 9 -2.10 0.12 8.79
N ILE A 10 -1.66 1.21 9.40
CA ILE A 10 -0.78 1.17 10.56
C ILE A 10 -1.62 1.44 11.81
N TYR A 11 -1.42 0.61 12.83
CA TYR A 11 -2.05 0.77 14.14
C TYR A 11 -0.97 0.97 15.20
N ILE A 12 -1.15 1.97 16.05
CA ILE A 12 -0.28 2.23 17.18
C ILE A 12 -1.05 1.89 18.46
N ARG A 13 -0.47 1.03 19.33
CA ARG A 13 -1.04 0.62 20.63
C ARG A 13 -2.45 0.05 20.52
N GLY A 14 -2.79 -0.61 19.42
CA GLY A 14 -4.11 -1.21 19.23
C GLY A 14 -5.24 -0.21 19.01
N LEU A 15 -4.95 1.09 18.85
CA LEU A 15 -5.94 2.11 18.55
C LEU A 15 -6.37 2.01 17.08
N ALA A 16 -7.33 1.12 16.84
CA ALA A 16 -8.00 0.94 15.57
C ALA A 16 -9.46 1.33 15.75
N SER A 17 -9.82 2.57 15.45
CA SER A 17 -11.23 2.99 15.58
C SER A 17 -12.11 2.41 14.48
N THR A 18 -11.57 2.27 13.27
CA THR A 18 -12.22 1.65 12.11
C THR A 18 -11.17 1.37 11.05
N THR A 19 -11.40 0.36 10.23
CA THR A 19 -10.62 0.20 9.00
C THR A 19 -10.89 1.42 8.12
N PRO A 20 -9.86 2.16 7.66
CA PRO A 20 -10.03 3.31 6.78
C PRO A 20 -10.58 2.95 5.40
N ASN A 21 -10.81 1.67 5.14
CA ASN A 21 -11.30 1.18 3.85
C ASN A 21 -12.66 1.76 3.52
N LEU A 22 -12.92 1.88 2.22
CA LEU A 22 -14.23 2.19 1.67
C LEU A 22 -15.28 1.30 2.32
N THR A 23 -16.11 1.88 3.16
CA THR A 23 -17.25 1.19 3.73
C THR A 23 -18.48 1.48 2.88
N THR A 24 -19.48 0.61 2.94
CA THR A 24 -20.76 0.83 2.25
C THR A 24 -21.47 2.11 2.68
N ALA A 25 -21.04 2.72 3.78
CA ALA A 25 -21.62 3.94 4.36
C ALA A 25 -20.88 5.23 3.96
N GLY A 26 -19.72 5.15 3.29
CA GLY A 26 -18.96 6.34 2.92
C GLY A 26 -18.10 6.11 1.68
N VAL A 27 -18.37 6.87 0.63
CA VAL A 27 -17.63 6.79 -0.64
C VAL A 27 -16.17 7.19 -0.48
N ALA A 28 -15.86 8.05 0.51
CA ALA A 28 -14.52 8.58 0.75
C ALA A 28 -13.71 7.79 1.79
N GLY A 29 -14.34 6.86 2.52
CA GLY A 29 -13.70 6.18 3.66
C GLY A 29 -13.49 7.12 4.87
N LEU A 30 -12.96 6.55 5.95
CA LEU A 30 -12.58 7.30 7.14
C LEU A 30 -11.10 7.66 7.10
N ALA A 31 -10.75 8.80 7.68
CA ALA A 31 -9.36 9.17 7.84
C ALA A 31 -8.63 8.15 8.74
N PRO A 32 -7.38 7.77 8.42
CA PRO A 32 -6.59 6.92 9.29
C PRO A 32 -6.32 7.61 10.63
N ASN A 33 -6.15 6.83 11.71
CA ASN A 33 -5.81 7.36 13.03
C ASN A 33 -4.31 7.61 13.22
N VAL A 34 -3.50 7.05 12.35
CA VAL A 34 -2.04 7.25 12.30
C VAL A 34 -1.71 8.00 11.04
N SER A 35 -1.14 9.17 11.19
CA SER A 35 -0.62 9.94 10.06
C SER A 35 0.69 9.37 9.57
N PHE A 36 0.89 9.44 8.26
CA PHE A 36 2.09 8.99 7.59
C PHE A 36 2.74 10.17 6.86
N TYR A 37 4.03 10.36 7.06
CA TYR A 37 4.80 11.45 6.47
C TYR A 37 6.03 10.90 5.73
N LEU A 38 6.30 11.45 4.57
CA LEU A 38 7.56 11.32 3.88
C LEU A 38 8.27 12.68 3.92
N ASP A 39 9.39 12.74 4.63
CA ASP A 39 10.02 13.98 5.05
C ASP A 39 8.99 14.87 5.79
N GLU A 40 8.65 16.03 5.25
CA GLU A 40 7.66 16.95 5.83
C GLU A 40 6.29 16.87 5.12
N GLN A 41 6.12 15.95 4.15
CA GLN A 41 4.88 15.84 3.40
C GLN A 41 3.92 14.80 4.00
N PRO A 42 2.68 15.17 4.34
CA PRO A 42 1.67 14.21 4.77
C PRO A 42 1.22 13.34 3.59
N LEU A 43 1.18 12.04 3.83
CA LEU A 43 0.75 11.02 2.85
C LEU A 43 -0.63 10.43 3.18
N ALA A 44 -1.23 10.85 4.30
CA ALA A 44 -2.55 10.40 4.69
C ALA A 44 -3.61 10.94 3.74
N GLN A 45 -4.45 10.06 3.23
CA GLN A 45 -5.60 10.40 2.41
C GLN A 45 -6.88 9.80 3.04
N PRO A 46 -8.06 10.37 2.78
CA PRO A 46 -9.31 9.74 3.18
C PRO A 46 -9.36 8.29 2.67
N GLY A 47 -9.65 7.37 3.59
CA GLY A 47 -9.77 5.95 3.27
C GLY A 47 -8.48 5.15 3.18
N ARG A 48 -7.29 5.76 3.17
CA ARG A 48 -6.01 5.04 3.10
C ARG A 48 -4.81 5.89 3.50
N ASN A 49 -3.74 5.21 3.92
CA ASN A 49 -2.39 5.76 3.82
C ASN A 49 -1.77 5.32 2.50
N LEU A 50 -1.00 6.18 1.87
CA LEU A 50 -0.20 5.80 0.71
C LEU A 50 0.94 4.88 1.19
N ASP A 51 1.11 3.78 0.48
CA ASP A 51 2.23 2.87 0.72
C ASP A 51 3.44 3.38 -0.06
N VAL A 52 4.47 3.79 0.65
CA VAL A 52 5.69 4.34 0.08
C VAL A 52 6.82 3.36 0.25
N TYR A 53 7.53 3.10 -0.84
CA TYR A 53 8.72 2.27 -0.81
C TYR A 53 9.87 2.96 -0.06
N ALA A 54 10.45 2.25 0.90
CA ALA A 54 11.47 2.78 1.79
C ALA A 54 12.88 2.72 1.16
N ALA A 55 13.09 3.42 0.02
CA ALA A 55 14.39 3.51 -0.60
C ALA A 55 15.23 4.63 0.01
N ASP A 56 16.48 4.33 0.36
CA ASP A 56 17.48 5.29 0.83
C ASP A 56 16.96 6.18 1.98
N MET A 57 16.50 5.52 3.06
CA MET A 57 16.01 6.19 4.25
C MET A 57 17.15 6.47 5.23
N GLU A 58 17.14 7.67 5.79
CA GLU A 58 18.02 8.02 6.92
C GLU A 58 17.50 7.36 8.19
N ARG A 59 16.19 7.50 8.45
CA ARG A 59 15.53 6.92 9.62
C ARG A 59 14.02 6.89 9.47
N ILE A 60 13.38 6.07 10.29
CA ILE A 60 11.92 6.03 10.46
C ILE A 60 11.62 6.36 11.92
N GLU A 61 10.81 7.38 12.14
CA GLU A 61 10.39 7.83 13.47
C GLU A 61 8.93 7.42 13.71
N VAL A 62 8.65 6.90 14.91
CA VAL A 62 7.30 6.58 15.35
C VAL A 62 6.97 7.38 16.58
N LEU A 63 6.07 8.34 16.46
CA LEU A 63 5.58 9.19 17.53
C LEU A 63 4.25 8.61 18.03
N ALA A 64 4.28 7.95 19.18
CA ALA A 64 3.10 7.31 19.74
C ALA A 64 2.27 8.29 20.59
N GLY A 65 0.96 8.23 20.43
CA GLY A 65 0.00 9.11 21.12
C GLY A 65 -0.47 10.28 20.26
N PRO A 66 -1.43 11.08 20.76
CA PRO A 66 -2.01 12.18 20.01
C PRO A 66 -0.95 13.24 19.62
N GLN A 67 -0.85 13.52 18.33
CA GLN A 67 0.11 14.49 17.75
C GLN A 67 -0.60 15.58 16.93
N GLY A 68 -1.90 15.79 17.13
CA GLY A 68 -2.73 16.66 16.31
C GLY A 68 -2.31 18.12 16.26
N THR A 69 -1.63 18.63 17.30
CA THR A 69 -1.15 20.02 17.35
C THR A 69 -0.05 20.33 16.36
N LEU A 70 0.83 19.36 16.07
CA LEU A 70 1.96 19.52 15.14
C LEU A 70 1.66 18.94 13.76
N PHE A 71 0.97 17.79 13.75
CA PHE A 71 0.78 16.99 12.53
C PHE A 71 -0.66 17.02 12.01
N GLY A 72 -1.54 17.80 12.64
CA GLY A 72 -2.90 18.01 12.15
C GLY A 72 -3.79 16.78 12.19
N ALA A 73 -4.66 16.64 11.18
CA ALA A 73 -5.64 15.57 11.08
C ALA A 73 -4.98 14.20 10.96
N SER A 74 -5.72 13.14 11.36
CA SER A 74 -5.29 11.73 11.26
C SER A 74 -4.13 11.32 12.18
N SER A 75 -3.73 12.15 13.15
CA SER A 75 -2.65 11.86 14.10
C SER A 75 -3.13 11.62 15.53
N GLN A 76 -4.30 11.00 15.66
CA GLN A 76 -4.94 10.71 16.96
C GLN A 76 -4.23 9.60 17.75
N ALA A 77 -3.76 8.57 17.05
CA ALA A 77 -3.03 7.45 17.66
C ALA A 77 -1.51 7.64 17.57
N GLY A 78 -1.05 8.47 16.66
CA GLY A 78 0.36 8.76 16.44
C GLY A 78 0.70 9.14 15.02
N VAL A 79 2.00 9.25 14.79
CA VAL A 79 2.58 9.62 13.49
C VAL A 79 3.73 8.69 13.16
N VAL A 80 3.84 8.28 11.92
CA VAL A 80 5.02 7.62 11.36
C VAL A 80 5.65 8.57 10.36
N ARG A 81 6.92 8.92 10.57
CA ARG A 81 7.71 9.77 9.68
C ARG A 81 8.82 8.97 9.04
N MET A 82 8.88 8.94 7.75
CA MET A 82 9.97 8.40 6.95
C MET A 82 10.84 9.56 6.51
N ILE A 83 12.10 9.57 6.92
CA ILE A 83 13.06 10.64 6.64
C ILE A 83 14.08 10.11 5.68
N THR A 84 14.20 10.76 4.51
CA THR A 84 15.12 10.34 3.45
C THR A 84 16.50 10.93 3.65
N ASN A 85 17.54 10.19 3.20
CA ASN A 85 18.88 10.76 3.12
C ASN A 85 18.91 11.97 2.19
N LYS A 86 19.61 13.01 2.64
CA LYS A 86 19.83 14.25 1.87
C LYS A 86 21.15 14.18 1.11
N PRO A 87 21.32 15.00 0.05
CA PRO A 87 22.63 15.15 -0.58
C PRO A 87 23.70 15.59 0.42
N VAL A 88 24.88 15.00 0.36
CA VAL A 88 26.03 15.36 1.20
C VAL A 88 27.04 16.10 0.35
N ILE A 89 27.30 17.36 0.73
CA ILE A 89 28.26 18.23 0.02
C ILE A 89 29.68 17.73 0.24
N GLY A 90 30.48 17.74 -0.81
CA GLY A 90 31.87 17.31 -0.79
C GLY A 90 32.10 15.80 -0.80
N GLU A 91 31.02 14.99 -0.83
CA GLU A 91 31.11 13.53 -0.86
C GLU A 91 30.64 12.97 -2.20
N ALA A 92 31.43 12.07 -2.79
CA ALA A 92 31.02 11.27 -3.93
C ALA A 92 30.84 9.80 -3.50
N SER A 93 29.64 9.27 -3.66
CA SER A 93 29.35 7.88 -3.31
C SER A 93 28.33 7.27 -4.27
N ALA A 94 28.41 5.96 -4.48
CA ALA A 94 27.41 5.22 -5.21
C ALA A 94 27.24 3.83 -4.58
N ASN A 95 26.00 3.38 -4.48
CA ASN A 95 25.64 2.05 -4.03
C ASN A 95 24.65 1.43 -5.02
N LEU A 96 24.91 0.18 -5.39
CA LEU A 96 24.01 -0.64 -6.20
C LEU A 96 23.66 -1.90 -5.40
N GLU A 97 22.40 -2.09 -5.10
CA GLU A 97 21.88 -3.31 -4.49
C GLU A 97 21.09 -4.11 -5.53
N VAL A 98 21.39 -5.39 -5.63
CA VAL A 98 20.67 -6.33 -6.48
C VAL A 98 20.30 -7.54 -5.64
N GLU A 99 19.02 -7.91 -5.63
CA GLU A 99 18.51 -9.05 -4.88
C GLU A 99 17.64 -9.92 -5.79
N ALA A 100 17.77 -11.23 -5.64
CA ALA A 100 16.89 -12.22 -6.24
C ALA A 100 16.24 -13.05 -5.12
N ARG A 101 14.94 -13.22 -5.17
CA ARG A 101 14.13 -13.95 -4.18
C ARG A 101 13.49 -15.15 -4.83
N PHE A 102 13.70 -16.30 -4.22
CA PHE A 102 13.16 -17.57 -4.70
C PHE A 102 12.26 -18.14 -3.60
N MET A 103 11.00 -18.41 -3.94
CA MET A 103 10.07 -19.09 -3.05
C MET A 103 9.59 -20.39 -3.67
N PRO A 104 9.55 -21.50 -2.91
CA PRO A 104 8.94 -22.73 -3.40
C PRO A 104 7.46 -22.49 -3.74
N SER A 105 7.02 -22.93 -4.92
CA SER A 105 5.62 -22.80 -5.38
C SER A 105 5.10 -21.37 -5.51
N ALA A 106 5.99 -20.44 -5.88
CA ALA A 106 5.63 -19.05 -6.13
C ALA A 106 6.53 -18.47 -7.24
N ASP A 107 6.09 -17.38 -7.84
CA ASP A 107 6.92 -16.67 -8.82
C ASP A 107 8.15 -16.03 -8.15
N THR A 108 9.20 -15.84 -8.93
CA THR A 108 10.45 -15.22 -8.45
C THR A 108 10.28 -13.72 -8.26
N GLY A 109 10.92 -13.17 -7.23
CA GLY A 109 11.05 -11.73 -7.02
C GLY A 109 12.43 -11.22 -7.37
N ASP A 110 12.53 -9.96 -7.73
CA ASP A 110 13.79 -9.26 -7.99
C ASP A 110 13.74 -7.83 -7.42
N LYS A 111 14.90 -7.36 -6.97
CA LYS A 111 15.08 -5.97 -6.52
C LYS A 111 16.35 -5.40 -7.15
N VAL A 112 16.25 -4.18 -7.62
CA VAL A 112 17.40 -3.34 -7.99
C VAL A 112 17.19 -1.97 -7.36
N GLU A 113 18.20 -1.51 -6.63
CA GLU A 113 18.22 -0.17 -6.03
C GLU A 113 19.56 0.48 -6.28
N LEU A 114 19.53 1.68 -6.85
CA LEU A 114 20.71 2.51 -7.11
C LEU A 114 20.60 3.78 -6.29
N VAL A 115 21.65 4.09 -5.55
CA VAL A 115 21.80 5.36 -4.82
C VAL A 115 23.12 5.97 -5.26
N ALA A 116 23.10 7.24 -5.65
CA ALA A 116 24.31 8.00 -6.01
C ALA A 116 24.27 9.39 -5.37
N ASN A 117 25.40 9.80 -4.78
CA ASN A 117 25.62 11.15 -4.28
C ASN A 117 26.79 11.76 -5.02
N MET A 118 26.59 12.94 -5.57
CA MET A 118 27.59 13.64 -6.39
C MET A 118 27.77 15.07 -5.89
N PRO A 119 29.00 15.49 -5.55
CA PRO A 119 29.28 16.89 -5.27
C PRO A 119 29.15 17.73 -6.55
N LEU A 120 28.56 18.89 -6.43
CA LEU A 120 28.41 19.90 -7.49
C LEU A 120 29.24 21.15 -7.15
N GLY A 121 30.54 20.98 -6.88
CA GLY A 121 31.42 22.00 -6.35
C GLY A 121 31.49 21.96 -4.82
N ASP A 122 31.94 23.06 -4.22
CA ASP A 122 32.25 23.13 -2.79
C ASP A 122 31.00 23.42 -1.92
N SER A 123 29.92 23.90 -2.52
CA SER A 123 28.74 24.39 -1.80
C SER A 123 27.44 23.69 -2.23
N ALA A 124 27.49 22.66 -3.09
CA ALA A 124 26.30 21.95 -3.53
C ALA A 124 26.55 20.46 -3.76
N ALA A 125 25.49 19.67 -3.67
CA ALA A 125 25.50 18.25 -4.02
C ALA A 125 24.16 17.82 -4.60
N ALA A 126 24.20 16.78 -5.41
CA ALA A 126 23.03 16.08 -5.91
C ALA A 126 23.00 14.64 -5.39
N ARG A 127 21.81 14.16 -5.05
CA ARG A 127 21.57 12.76 -4.69
C ARG A 127 20.48 12.19 -5.59
N PHE A 128 20.76 11.04 -6.15
CA PHE A 128 19.85 10.32 -7.03
C PHE A 128 19.59 8.92 -6.47
N VAL A 129 18.33 8.52 -6.44
CA VAL A 129 17.85 7.21 -6.02
C VAL A 129 16.92 6.67 -7.09
N ALA A 130 17.13 5.45 -7.53
CA ALA A 130 16.22 4.76 -8.42
C ALA A 130 16.03 3.33 -7.91
N TYR A 131 14.80 2.82 -7.95
CA TYR A 131 14.51 1.49 -7.46
C TYR A 131 13.45 0.79 -8.30
N ARG A 132 13.56 -0.53 -8.34
CA ARG A 132 12.53 -1.45 -8.78
C ARG A 132 12.58 -2.67 -7.87
N ASP A 133 11.46 -2.97 -7.21
CA ASP A 133 11.28 -4.14 -6.35
C ASP A 133 10.04 -4.89 -6.83
N ARG A 134 10.23 -6.03 -7.47
CA ARG A 134 9.18 -6.95 -7.88
C ARG A 134 9.10 -8.10 -6.87
N LYS A 135 7.97 -8.20 -6.22
CA LYS A 135 7.61 -9.32 -5.35
C LYS A 135 6.78 -10.31 -6.16
N GLY A 136 7.29 -11.50 -6.35
CA GLY A 136 6.57 -12.56 -7.05
C GLY A 136 5.25 -12.91 -6.36
N GLY A 137 4.26 -13.30 -7.14
CA GLY A 137 3.00 -13.78 -6.65
C GLY A 137 3.11 -15.17 -6.01
N TYR A 138 2.10 -15.54 -5.24
CA TYR A 138 1.99 -16.86 -4.58
C TYR A 138 0.54 -17.29 -4.41
N ILE A 139 -0.41 -16.58 -4.98
CA ILE A 139 -1.85 -16.89 -4.92
C ILE A 139 -2.36 -17.18 -6.31
N ASP A 140 -2.79 -18.41 -6.54
CA ASP A 140 -3.38 -18.81 -7.80
C ASP A 140 -4.84 -18.39 -7.87
N GLN A 141 -5.21 -17.77 -8.97
CA GLN A 141 -6.59 -17.56 -9.36
C GLN A 141 -7.09 -18.78 -10.14
N VAL A 142 -7.90 -19.59 -9.49
CA VAL A 142 -8.47 -20.81 -10.10
C VAL A 142 -9.89 -20.57 -10.59
N ALA A 143 -10.31 -21.32 -11.59
CA ALA A 143 -11.69 -21.30 -12.05
C ALA A 143 -12.65 -21.69 -10.92
N GLY A 144 -13.77 -20.96 -10.81
CA GLY A 144 -14.80 -21.25 -9.82
C GLY A 144 -15.38 -22.66 -10.04
N THR A 145 -15.44 -23.44 -8.97
CA THR A 145 -15.98 -24.81 -9.00
C THR A 145 -17.44 -24.89 -8.55
N LEU A 146 -17.96 -23.82 -7.95
CA LEU A 146 -19.33 -23.75 -7.46
C LEU A 146 -20.23 -23.12 -8.51
N ASN A 147 -21.39 -23.71 -8.76
CA ASN A 147 -22.42 -23.04 -9.56
C ASN A 147 -23.12 -21.94 -8.74
N ALA A 148 -23.90 -21.09 -9.39
CA ALA A 148 -24.55 -19.95 -8.75
C ALA A 148 -25.47 -20.38 -7.60
N SER A 149 -26.15 -21.52 -7.70
CA SER A 149 -27.06 -22.04 -6.67
C SER A 149 -26.33 -22.51 -5.41
N GLN A 150 -25.08 -22.89 -5.51
CA GLN A 150 -24.23 -23.32 -4.39
C GLN A 150 -23.57 -22.13 -3.67
N SER A 151 -23.59 -20.96 -4.24
CA SER A 151 -23.07 -19.74 -3.60
C SER A 151 -24.00 -19.33 -2.45
N ALA A 152 -23.42 -18.98 -1.29
CA ALA A 152 -24.18 -18.44 -0.16
C ALA A 152 -24.93 -17.13 -0.49
N ARG A 153 -24.50 -16.41 -1.52
CA ARG A 153 -25.12 -15.15 -1.99
C ARG A 153 -26.28 -15.39 -2.95
N PHE A 154 -26.32 -16.54 -3.62
CA PHE A 154 -27.24 -16.84 -4.69
C PHE A 154 -28.15 -18.03 -4.38
N ARG A 155 -28.33 -18.36 -3.09
CA ARG A 155 -29.23 -19.43 -2.71
C ARG A 155 -30.67 -19.02 -3.03
N ALA A 156 -31.39 -19.92 -3.67
CA ALA A 156 -32.80 -19.71 -3.97
C ALA A 156 -33.63 -19.52 -2.68
N ALA A 157 -34.71 -18.76 -2.79
CA ALA A 157 -35.66 -18.63 -1.69
C ALA A 157 -36.17 -20.02 -1.24
N GLY A 158 -36.24 -20.26 0.06
CA GLY A 158 -36.65 -21.53 0.64
C GLY A 158 -35.52 -22.55 0.79
N THR A 159 -34.31 -22.28 0.32
CA THR A 159 -33.16 -23.16 0.62
C THR A 159 -32.93 -23.22 2.12
N VAL A 160 -32.88 -24.43 2.67
CA VAL A 160 -32.60 -24.65 4.09
C VAL A 160 -31.10 -24.77 4.30
N ARG A 161 -30.58 -24.07 5.29
CA ARG A 161 -29.18 -24.12 5.70
C ARG A 161 -28.92 -25.42 6.51
N ASP A 162 -27.66 -25.73 6.70
CA ASP A 162 -27.25 -26.88 7.52
C ASP A 162 -27.74 -26.79 8.98
N ASN A 163 -28.05 -25.58 9.46
CA ASN A 163 -28.67 -25.37 10.76
C ASN A 163 -30.23 -25.49 10.77
N GLY A 164 -30.82 -25.96 9.68
CA GLY A 164 -32.25 -26.14 9.55
C GLY A 164 -33.09 -24.89 9.31
N LEU A 165 -32.46 -23.71 9.22
CA LEU A 165 -33.17 -22.43 9.02
C LEU A 165 -33.23 -22.08 7.54
N PRO A 166 -34.42 -21.64 7.04
CA PRO A 166 -34.53 -21.18 5.66
C PRO A 166 -33.74 -19.91 5.41
N VAL A 167 -33.21 -19.76 4.20
CA VAL A 167 -32.62 -18.50 3.74
C VAL A 167 -33.74 -17.53 3.42
N GLY A 168 -33.99 -16.57 4.28
CA GLY A 168 -34.93 -15.49 4.02
C GLY A 168 -34.38 -14.45 3.07
N ALA A 169 -35.24 -13.78 2.32
CA ALA A 169 -34.89 -12.72 1.37
C ALA A 169 -34.07 -11.58 2.01
N SER A 170 -34.21 -11.33 3.29
CA SER A 170 -33.49 -10.29 4.03
C SER A 170 -32.08 -10.69 4.49
N ARG A 171 -31.73 -11.97 4.47
CA ARG A 171 -30.44 -12.48 4.98
C ARG A 171 -29.55 -13.17 3.94
N GLY A 172 -30.09 -13.48 2.77
CA GLY A 172 -29.34 -14.09 1.68
C GLY A 172 -28.64 -13.07 0.77
N GLY A 173 -28.57 -11.83 1.22
CA GLY A 173 -28.27 -10.73 0.33
C GLY A 173 -29.45 -10.45 -0.61
N PHE A 174 -29.33 -9.41 -1.40
CA PHE A 174 -30.39 -8.97 -2.32
C PHE A 174 -30.75 -9.98 -3.42
N GLN A 175 -29.99 -11.05 -3.55
CA GLN A 175 -30.21 -12.11 -4.53
C GLN A 175 -30.91 -13.35 -3.96
N ALA A 176 -31.21 -13.37 -2.67
CA ALA A 176 -32.03 -14.45 -2.11
C ALA A 176 -33.41 -14.42 -2.74
N GLY A 177 -33.76 -15.47 -3.44
CA GLY A 177 -35.00 -15.58 -4.21
C GLY A 177 -34.91 -15.09 -5.66
N ALA A 178 -33.79 -14.64 -6.13
CA ALA A 178 -33.59 -14.36 -7.55
C ALA A 178 -33.69 -15.67 -8.36
N ASP A 179 -34.35 -15.61 -9.49
CA ASP A 179 -34.37 -16.71 -10.45
C ASP A 179 -33.00 -16.76 -11.16
N LEU A 180 -32.25 -17.81 -10.88
CA LEU A 180 -30.92 -18.03 -11.46
C LEU A 180 -30.95 -19.10 -12.58
N SER A 181 -32.12 -19.52 -13.05
CA SER A 181 -32.23 -20.55 -14.08
C SER A 181 -31.54 -20.15 -15.40
N GLY A 182 -31.51 -18.85 -15.71
CA GLY A 182 -30.80 -18.28 -16.86
C GLY A 182 -29.38 -17.79 -16.55
N ALA A 183 -28.90 -17.92 -15.31
CA ALA A 183 -27.59 -17.42 -14.95
C ALA A 183 -26.47 -18.33 -15.47
N THR A 184 -25.53 -17.76 -16.20
CA THR A 184 -24.31 -18.45 -16.61
C THR A 184 -23.22 -18.19 -15.58
N LEU A 185 -22.61 -19.27 -15.07
CA LEU A 185 -21.43 -19.14 -14.23
C LEU A 185 -20.28 -18.57 -15.08
N ASN A 186 -19.79 -17.41 -14.70
CA ASN A 186 -18.63 -16.85 -15.37
C ASN A 186 -17.35 -17.55 -14.90
N ASN A 187 -17.09 -18.72 -15.43
CA ASN A 187 -15.81 -19.44 -15.34
C ASN A 187 -14.83 -18.91 -16.40
N ALA A 188 -14.81 -17.59 -16.63
CA ALA A 188 -13.96 -17.03 -17.63
C ALA A 188 -12.51 -17.47 -17.39
N VAL A 189 -12.01 -18.33 -18.26
CA VAL A 189 -10.62 -18.82 -18.27
C VAL A 189 -9.64 -17.66 -18.28
N ALA A 190 -10.08 -16.50 -18.79
CA ALA A 190 -9.30 -15.27 -18.82
C ALA A 190 -8.94 -14.71 -17.43
N ILE A 191 -9.61 -15.12 -16.37
CA ILE A 191 -9.27 -14.71 -14.99
C ILE A 191 -8.46 -15.76 -14.23
N VAL A 192 -8.24 -16.94 -14.81
CA VAL A 192 -7.36 -17.97 -14.26
C VAL A 192 -5.92 -17.53 -14.49
N LYS A 193 -5.19 -17.30 -13.43
CA LYS A 193 -3.80 -16.85 -13.47
C LYS A 193 -3.05 -17.44 -12.28
N ASP A 194 -1.96 -18.11 -12.53
CA ASP A 194 -1.04 -18.53 -11.49
C ASP A 194 -0.33 -17.29 -10.94
N ASP A 195 -0.02 -17.33 -9.66
CA ASP A 195 0.75 -16.28 -8.97
C ASP A 195 0.16 -14.87 -9.16
N ALA A 196 -1.17 -14.74 -9.09
CA ALA A 196 -1.92 -13.55 -9.50
C ALA A 196 -1.69 -12.30 -8.62
N ASN A 197 -1.03 -12.43 -7.46
CA ASN A 197 -0.83 -11.34 -6.50
C ASN A 197 0.58 -10.75 -6.55
N GLU A 198 1.21 -10.73 -7.70
CA GLU A 198 2.48 -10.03 -7.90
C GLU A 198 2.35 -8.53 -7.54
N LEU A 199 3.44 -7.96 -7.01
CA LEU A 199 3.50 -6.56 -6.63
C LEU A 199 4.83 -5.97 -7.10
N THR A 200 4.78 -4.84 -7.79
CA THR A 200 5.98 -4.12 -8.21
C THR A 200 5.95 -2.70 -7.65
N TYR A 201 7.01 -2.34 -6.92
CA TYR A 201 7.35 -0.97 -6.58
C TYR A 201 8.45 -0.50 -7.52
N GLN A 202 8.29 0.68 -8.08
CA GLN A 202 9.32 1.30 -8.89
C GLN A 202 9.21 2.81 -8.80
N GLY A 203 10.34 3.48 -8.81
CA GLY A 203 10.34 4.93 -8.74
C GLY A 203 11.75 5.50 -8.74
N PHE A 204 11.80 6.81 -8.66
CA PHE A 204 13.04 7.54 -8.49
C PHE A 204 12.85 8.76 -7.60
N ARG A 205 13.96 9.21 -7.01
CA ARG A 205 14.06 10.47 -6.30
C ARG A 205 15.36 11.16 -6.69
N ALA A 206 15.26 12.43 -7.04
CA ALA A 206 16.41 13.28 -7.31
C ALA A 206 16.33 14.50 -6.38
N SER A 207 17.41 14.77 -5.66
CA SER A 207 17.51 15.87 -4.71
C SER A 207 18.77 16.68 -4.99
N VAL A 208 18.68 17.99 -4.84
CA VAL A 208 19.82 18.90 -4.88
C VAL A 208 19.80 19.74 -3.62
N ALA A 209 20.91 19.73 -2.90
CA ALA A 209 21.16 20.61 -1.77
C ALA A 209 22.23 21.63 -2.15
N ALA A 210 22.06 22.87 -1.73
CA ALA A 210 23.02 23.94 -1.96
C ALA A 210 23.09 24.89 -0.77
N GLU A 211 24.29 25.23 -0.31
CA GLU A 211 24.58 26.31 0.60
C GLU A 211 24.72 27.59 -0.21
N ILE A 212 23.75 28.49 -0.13
CA ILE A 212 23.72 29.76 -0.90
C ILE A 212 24.66 30.79 -0.28
N ASN A 213 24.62 30.87 1.04
CA ASN A 213 25.52 31.70 1.87
C ASN A 213 25.44 31.23 3.33
N GLU A 214 26.13 31.91 4.25
CA GLU A 214 26.21 31.58 5.67
C GLU A 214 24.83 31.50 6.39
N ASN A 215 23.79 32.09 5.82
CA ASN A 215 22.45 32.16 6.44
C ASN A 215 21.37 31.43 5.65
N TRP A 216 21.67 30.96 4.44
CA TRP A 216 20.67 30.35 3.55
C TRP A 216 21.18 29.06 2.90
N ASP A 217 20.42 28.01 3.08
CA ASP A 217 20.55 26.77 2.35
C ASP A 217 19.25 26.48 1.57
N ALA A 218 19.36 25.67 0.54
CA ALA A 218 18.24 25.23 -0.26
C ALA A 218 18.29 23.73 -0.51
N LEU A 219 17.15 23.06 -0.41
CA LEU A 219 16.95 21.68 -0.80
C LEU A 219 15.77 21.59 -1.76
N VAL A 220 16.01 21.03 -2.92
CA VAL A 220 14.96 20.75 -3.92
C VAL A 220 14.94 19.26 -4.17
N THR A 221 13.75 18.65 -4.06
CA THR A 221 13.54 17.22 -4.29
C THR A 221 12.41 17.00 -5.28
N VAL A 222 12.62 16.11 -6.23
CA VAL A 222 11.62 15.59 -7.16
C VAL A 222 11.58 14.07 -7.01
N ALA A 223 10.38 13.52 -6.90
CA ALA A 223 10.15 12.07 -6.76
C ALA A 223 8.94 11.64 -7.58
N GLN A 224 8.99 10.39 -8.06
CA GLN A 224 7.89 9.71 -8.76
C GLN A 224 7.84 8.25 -8.33
#